data_1d8fb4ed0eced39c6451c4ba0ab7a9fe
#
_entry.id   1d8fb4ed0eced39c6451c4ba0ab7a9fe
#
_cell.length_a   1.000
_cell.length_b   1.000
_cell.length_c   1.000
_cell.angle_alpha   90.00
_cell.angle_beta   90.00
_cell.angle_gamma   90.00
#
_symmetry.space_group_name_H-M   'P 1'
#
loop_
_entity.id
_entity.type
_entity.pdbx_description
1 polymer ?
#
loop_
_entity_poly.entity_id
_entity_poly.type
_entity_poly.pdbx_seq_one_letter_code
_entity_poly.pdbx_strand_id
1 'polypeptide(L)'
;MSHTYDYPRPSVTVDAVVFGYDAGELRVLLIERGEEPFRGTWALPGGFIGEDEDLDAAARRELREETGIEPIMLEQLRAFGTPGRDPRGHTVTVAFVALVKLGDHSVQAATDAADARWFPANDPPALAFDHAEILQCARAHMIEAVRTRPVGFDLLPSEFSQTDLQKLVESVLGEELDKRNFRKKLQSLDLLVPTGEYETGVPRRAAQLFRFDAAHYRRLLKEGFQFRI
;
A
#
# COMPACT_ATOMS: atom_id res chain seq x y z
N MET A 1 33.38 11.10 -6.22
CA MET A 1 34.36 10.89 -7.32
C MET A 1 33.60 10.99 -8.66
N SER A 2 34.20 11.57 -9.73
CA SER A 2 33.57 11.58 -11.06
C SER A 2 33.86 10.24 -11.74
N HIS A 3 32.84 9.49 -12.10
CA HIS A 3 32.96 8.23 -12.84
C HIS A 3 32.74 8.51 -14.32
N THR A 4 33.60 7.96 -15.19
CA THR A 4 33.43 8.01 -16.64
C THR A 4 33.04 6.63 -17.13
N TYR A 5 31.97 6.55 -17.93
CA TYR A 5 31.42 5.29 -18.45
C TYR A 5 31.43 5.31 -19.99
N ASP A 6 31.64 4.16 -20.60
CA ASP A 6 31.61 4.01 -22.07
C ASP A 6 30.20 4.15 -22.66
N TYR A 7 29.17 3.88 -21.84
CA TYR A 7 27.76 4.02 -22.22
C TYR A 7 27.01 4.87 -21.19
N PRO A 8 26.01 5.67 -21.64
CA PRO A 8 25.12 6.40 -20.75
C PRO A 8 24.45 5.43 -19.75
N ARG A 9 24.41 5.81 -18.47
CA ARG A 9 23.74 5.04 -17.43
C ARG A 9 22.52 5.83 -16.93
N PRO A 10 21.34 5.20 -16.78
CA PRO A 10 20.24 5.84 -16.13
C PRO A 10 20.52 5.99 -14.63
N SER A 11 19.97 7.01 -14.03
CA SER A 11 19.84 7.06 -12.58
C SER A 11 18.78 6.07 -12.15
N VAL A 12 18.93 5.47 -10.96
CA VAL A 12 17.95 4.54 -10.40
C VAL A 12 17.32 5.18 -9.17
N THR A 13 16.00 5.11 -9.11
CA THR A 13 15.19 5.56 -7.97
C THR A 13 14.27 4.44 -7.49
N VAL A 14 13.68 4.63 -6.35
CA VAL A 14 12.57 3.84 -5.82
C VAL A 14 11.40 4.76 -5.54
N ASP A 15 10.18 4.32 -5.82
CA ASP A 15 8.94 5.01 -5.47
C ASP A 15 8.01 4.02 -4.75
N ALA A 16 7.40 4.43 -3.63
CA ALA A 16 6.53 3.56 -2.86
C ALA A 16 5.07 4.03 -2.89
N VAL A 17 4.17 3.17 -3.34
CA VAL A 17 2.73 3.37 -3.19
C VAL A 17 2.30 2.79 -1.86
N VAL A 18 2.09 3.64 -0.88
CA VAL A 18 1.70 3.24 0.48
C VAL A 18 0.19 3.30 0.60
N PHE A 19 -0.44 2.14 0.79
CA PHE A 19 -1.86 2.04 1.05
C PHE A 19 -2.14 1.88 2.54
N GLY A 20 -3.17 2.58 3.00
CA GLY A 20 -3.78 2.44 4.31
C GLY A 20 -5.30 2.34 4.17
N TYR A 21 -5.98 1.88 5.21
CA TYR A 21 -7.44 1.80 5.23
C TYR A 21 -7.99 2.46 6.49
N ASP A 22 -8.95 3.37 6.31
CA ASP A 22 -9.62 4.07 7.40
C ASP A 22 -11.06 4.40 7.03
N ALA A 23 -11.95 4.27 8.00
CA ALA A 23 -13.36 4.67 7.92
C ALA A 23 -14.13 4.15 6.69
N GLY A 24 -13.74 2.99 6.14
CA GLY A 24 -14.38 2.40 4.96
C GLY A 24 -13.75 2.81 3.62
N GLU A 25 -12.62 3.51 3.64
CA GLU A 25 -11.96 4.04 2.44
C GLU A 25 -10.50 3.61 2.35
N LEU A 26 -10.09 3.13 1.16
CA LEU A 26 -8.68 2.89 0.83
C LEU A 26 -8.00 4.24 0.58
N ARG A 27 -6.90 4.48 1.28
CA ARG A 27 -6.12 5.72 1.20
C ARG A 27 -4.72 5.47 0.66
N VAL A 28 -4.16 6.46 0.00
CA VAL A 28 -2.77 6.50 -0.43
C VAL A 28 -2.04 7.63 0.27
N LEU A 29 -0.82 7.36 0.72
CA LEU A 29 0.06 8.37 1.28
C LEU A 29 0.81 9.08 0.16
N LEU A 30 0.77 10.40 0.18
CA LEU A 30 1.51 11.26 -0.74
C LEU A 30 2.33 12.27 0.07
N ILE A 31 3.43 12.71 -0.51
CA ILE A 31 4.27 13.80 -0.02
C ILE A 31 4.11 15.04 -0.90
N GLU A 32 4.22 16.23 -0.33
CA GLU A 32 4.36 17.48 -1.09
C GLU A 32 5.83 17.74 -1.36
N ARG A 33 6.18 17.90 -2.63
CA ARG A 33 7.58 18.12 -3.03
C ARG A 33 8.10 19.49 -2.57
N GLY A 34 9.19 19.48 -1.82
CA GLY A 34 9.88 20.71 -1.37
C GLY A 34 10.76 21.34 -2.44
N GLU A 35 11.20 20.57 -3.46
CA GLU A 35 12.22 20.96 -4.44
C GLU A 35 11.76 20.81 -5.90
N GLU A 36 12.47 21.51 -6.80
CA GLU A 36 12.31 21.31 -8.24
C GLU A 36 12.90 19.97 -8.71
N PRO A 37 12.35 19.37 -9.77
CA PRO A 37 11.17 19.77 -10.52
C PRO A 37 9.87 19.47 -9.74
N PHE A 38 8.78 20.14 -10.10
CA PHE A 38 7.44 19.94 -9.55
C PHE A 38 7.28 20.37 -8.08
N ARG A 39 8.01 21.38 -7.61
CA ARG A 39 7.83 21.94 -6.27
C ARG A 39 6.36 22.27 -5.97
N GLY A 40 5.90 21.90 -4.77
CA GLY A 40 4.52 22.12 -4.33
C GLY A 40 3.50 21.18 -4.96
N THR A 41 3.94 20.18 -5.74
CA THR A 41 3.06 19.15 -6.31
C THR A 41 3.16 17.89 -5.46
N TRP A 42 2.07 17.15 -5.36
CA TRP A 42 2.02 15.86 -4.66
C TRP A 42 2.75 14.76 -5.44
N ALA A 43 3.44 13.88 -4.72
CA ALA A 43 4.22 12.78 -5.28
C ALA A 43 4.10 11.53 -4.39
N LEU A 44 4.47 10.40 -4.94
CA LEU A 44 4.73 9.20 -4.15
C LEU A 44 6.02 9.40 -3.34
N PRO A 45 6.12 8.89 -2.11
CA PRO A 45 7.38 8.84 -1.38
C PRO A 45 8.43 8.05 -2.17
N GLY A 46 9.67 8.56 -2.18
CA GLY A 46 10.75 7.89 -2.90
C GLY A 46 11.89 8.80 -3.30
N GLY A 47 13.01 8.20 -3.70
CA GLY A 47 14.22 8.92 -4.05
C GLY A 47 15.28 8.05 -4.71
N PHE A 48 16.50 8.58 -4.77
CA PHE A 48 17.63 7.90 -5.38
C PHE A 48 18.19 6.80 -4.46
N ILE A 49 18.62 5.70 -5.06
CA ILE A 49 19.34 4.64 -4.32
C ILE A 49 20.79 5.10 -4.01
N GLY A 50 21.33 4.67 -2.87
CA GLY A 50 22.73 4.81 -2.53
C GLY A 50 23.64 3.84 -3.29
N GLU A 51 24.96 4.10 -3.32
CA GLU A 51 25.94 3.23 -4.01
C GLU A 51 25.98 1.79 -3.43
N ASP A 52 25.84 1.67 -2.11
CA ASP A 52 25.92 0.38 -1.39
C ASP A 52 24.57 -0.02 -0.80
N GLU A 53 23.46 0.36 -1.45
CA GLU A 53 22.11 0.15 -0.96
C GLU A 53 21.29 -0.68 -1.95
N ASP A 54 20.61 -1.72 -1.46
CA ASP A 54 19.66 -2.44 -2.29
C ASP A 54 18.31 -1.72 -2.39
N LEU A 55 17.50 -2.13 -3.36
CA LEU A 55 16.23 -1.46 -3.68
C LEU A 55 15.21 -1.49 -2.51
N ASP A 56 15.16 -2.59 -1.76
CA ASP A 56 14.23 -2.75 -0.64
C ASP A 56 14.66 -1.86 0.54
N ALA A 57 15.98 -1.79 0.81
CA ALA A 57 16.54 -0.91 1.82
C ALA A 57 16.31 0.57 1.47
N ALA A 58 16.53 0.95 0.20
CA ALA A 58 16.29 2.30 -0.29
C ALA A 58 14.81 2.71 -0.12
N ALA A 59 13.88 1.84 -0.53
CA ALA A 59 12.46 2.12 -0.41
C ALA A 59 12.03 2.28 1.07
N ARG A 60 12.55 1.48 1.99
CA ARG A 60 12.30 1.61 3.44
C ARG A 60 12.93 2.87 4.02
N ARG A 61 14.14 3.23 3.60
CA ARG A 61 14.83 4.45 4.05
C ARG A 61 14.04 5.68 3.62
N GLU A 62 13.69 5.79 2.33
CA GLU A 62 12.93 6.92 1.81
C GLU A 62 11.57 7.07 2.52
N LEU A 63 10.83 5.97 2.68
CA LEU A 63 9.56 6.00 3.44
C LEU A 63 9.75 6.55 4.85
N ARG A 64 10.76 6.08 5.57
CA ARG A 64 11.04 6.53 6.93
C ARG A 64 11.49 8.00 6.96
N GLU A 65 12.36 8.41 6.02
CA GLU A 65 12.91 9.76 5.96
C GLU A 65 11.87 10.80 5.56
N GLU A 66 10.95 10.48 4.65
CA GLU A 66 9.93 11.42 4.16
C GLU A 66 8.62 11.40 4.94
N THR A 67 8.26 10.27 5.55
CA THR A 67 6.93 10.08 6.15
C THR A 67 6.93 9.56 7.59
N GLY A 68 8.07 9.11 8.09
CA GLY A 68 8.19 8.45 9.39
C GLY A 68 7.55 7.06 9.46
N ILE A 69 7.13 6.48 8.33
CA ILE A 69 6.41 5.20 8.29
C ILE A 69 7.37 4.03 8.09
N GLU A 70 7.14 2.97 8.87
CA GLU A 70 7.69 1.64 8.63
C GLU A 70 6.57 0.69 8.19
N PRO A 71 6.57 0.25 6.91
CA PRO A 71 5.48 -0.57 6.40
C PRO A 71 5.54 -2.00 6.95
N ILE A 72 4.38 -2.59 7.24
CA ILE A 72 4.23 -4.00 7.62
C ILE A 72 4.61 -4.91 6.46
N MET A 73 4.21 -4.52 5.25
CA MET A 73 4.51 -5.20 4.00
C MET A 73 5.11 -4.19 3.02
N LEU A 74 6.19 -4.58 2.36
CA LEU A 74 6.78 -3.89 1.23
C LEU A 74 7.05 -4.92 0.13
N GLU A 75 6.47 -4.74 -1.03
CA GLU A 75 6.54 -5.69 -2.14
C GLU A 75 6.90 -4.94 -3.42
N GLN A 76 7.91 -5.41 -4.14
CA GLN A 76 8.28 -4.81 -5.42
C GLN A 76 7.17 -5.01 -6.46
N LEU A 77 6.78 -3.93 -7.12
CA LEU A 77 5.75 -3.94 -8.15
C LEU A 77 6.37 -4.19 -9.52
N ARG A 78 6.95 -3.15 -10.12
CA ARG A 78 7.70 -3.22 -11.39
C ARG A 78 8.57 -1.98 -11.58
N ALA A 79 9.45 -2.01 -12.59
CA ALA A 79 10.21 -0.84 -13.01
C ALA A 79 9.42 0.03 -14.01
N PHE A 80 9.66 1.34 -13.95
CA PHE A 80 9.18 2.37 -14.89
C PHE A 80 10.38 3.15 -15.41
N GLY A 81 10.59 3.14 -16.70
CA GLY A 81 11.80 3.72 -17.30
C GLY A 81 11.55 4.39 -18.66
N THR A 82 10.33 4.86 -18.89
CA THR A 82 10.00 5.58 -20.14
C THR A 82 10.88 6.83 -20.25
N PRO A 83 11.60 7.02 -21.38
CA PRO A 83 12.41 8.22 -21.58
C PRO A 83 11.59 9.50 -21.39
N GLY A 84 12.13 10.44 -20.63
CA GLY A 84 11.45 11.72 -20.33
C GLY A 84 10.46 11.67 -19.16
N ARG A 85 10.36 10.54 -18.43
CA ARG A 85 9.56 10.45 -17.20
C ARG A 85 10.05 11.45 -16.13
N ASP A 86 11.33 11.72 -16.11
CA ASP A 86 11.97 12.69 -15.22
C ASP A 86 12.70 13.75 -16.07
N PRO A 87 12.36 15.05 -15.92
CA PRO A 87 13.01 16.11 -16.70
C PRO A 87 14.49 16.35 -16.34
N ARG A 88 14.97 15.80 -15.21
CA ARG A 88 16.37 15.90 -14.79
C ARG A 88 17.31 15.01 -15.64
N GLY A 89 16.79 13.95 -16.26
CA GLY A 89 17.57 13.03 -17.07
C GLY A 89 16.92 11.66 -17.25
N HIS A 90 17.69 10.72 -17.78
CA HIS A 90 17.21 9.33 -17.93
C HIS A 90 17.21 8.64 -16.56
N THR A 91 16.03 8.45 -16.01
CA THR A 91 15.79 7.82 -14.71
C THR A 91 14.91 6.59 -14.86
N VAL A 92 15.28 5.53 -14.18
CA VAL A 92 14.46 4.32 -14.01
C VAL A 92 14.08 4.21 -12.55
N THR A 93 12.79 4.16 -12.25
CA THR A 93 12.34 3.85 -10.90
C THR A 93 11.89 2.39 -10.78
N VAL A 94 12.15 1.80 -9.61
CA VAL A 94 11.53 0.54 -9.18
C VAL A 94 10.44 0.90 -8.19
N ALA A 95 9.19 0.65 -8.59
CA ALA A 95 8.03 0.92 -7.75
C ALA A 95 7.77 -0.22 -6.77
N PHE A 96 7.34 0.15 -5.56
CA PHE A 96 6.94 -0.75 -4.49
C PHE A 96 5.50 -0.48 -4.07
N VAL A 97 4.83 -1.52 -3.56
CA VAL A 97 3.56 -1.39 -2.84
C VAL A 97 3.82 -1.66 -1.37
N ALA A 98 3.33 -0.78 -0.51
CA ALA A 98 3.42 -0.91 0.93
C ALA A 98 2.03 -0.89 1.56
N LEU A 99 1.83 -1.66 2.63
CA LEU A 99 0.61 -1.66 3.42
C LEU A 99 0.89 -1.23 4.84
N VAL A 100 0.06 -0.34 5.38
CA VAL A 100 0.15 0.13 6.76
C VAL A 100 -1.22 0.17 7.43
N LYS A 101 -1.25 -0.04 8.75
CA LYS A 101 -2.44 0.20 9.57
C LYS A 101 -2.47 1.66 9.99
N LEU A 102 -3.47 2.40 9.54
CA LEU A 102 -3.55 3.85 9.80
C LEU A 102 -3.68 4.18 11.29
N GLY A 103 -4.28 3.31 12.10
CA GLY A 103 -4.41 3.51 13.55
C GLY A 103 -3.08 3.48 14.33
N ASP A 104 -2.03 2.91 13.75
CA ASP A 104 -0.74 2.71 14.43
C ASP A 104 0.29 3.80 14.07
N HIS A 105 -0.01 4.69 13.11
CA HIS A 105 0.95 5.66 12.58
C HIS A 105 0.39 7.08 12.50
N SER A 106 1.02 8.01 13.21
CA SER A 106 0.91 9.44 12.94
C SER A 106 1.90 9.80 11.83
N VAL A 107 1.40 10.16 10.65
CA VAL A 107 2.25 10.67 9.56
C VAL A 107 2.86 11.99 9.99
N GLN A 108 4.18 12.11 9.90
CA GLN A 108 4.91 13.34 10.11
C GLN A 108 5.79 13.60 8.88
N ALA A 109 5.58 14.74 8.22
CA ALA A 109 6.52 15.17 7.20
C ALA A 109 7.91 15.37 7.83
N ALA A 110 8.93 14.78 7.25
CA ALA A 110 10.31 14.89 7.70
C ALA A 110 11.23 15.28 6.53
N THR A 111 12.32 15.91 6.86
CA THR A 111 13.47 16.39 6.05
C THR A 111 13.21 17.08 4.71
N ASP A 112 12.85 16.37 3.63
CA ASP A 112 12.78 16.94 2.27
C ASP A 112 11.35 17.08 1.74
N ALA A 113 10.36 16.47 2.41
CA ALA A 113 8.94 16.67 2.14
C ALA A 113 8.43 17.92 2.89
N ALA A 114 7.75 18.83 2.18
CA ALA A 114 7.10 19.98 2.81
C ALA A 114 5.89 19.56 3.64
N ASP A 115 5.22 18.47 3.26
CA ASP A 115 4.08 17.87 3.95
C ASP A 115 3.92 16.40 3.52
N ALA A 116 3.23 15.60 4.35
CA ALA A 116 2.83 14.23 4.02
C ALA A 116 1.39 14.00 4.47
N ARG A 117 0.53 13.51 3.55
CA ARG A 117 -0.91 13.36 3.82
C ARG A 117 -1.50 12.12 3.17
N TRP A 118 -2.57 11.62 3.80
CA TRP A 118 -3.41 10.57 3.27
C TRP A 118 -4.52 11.13 2.39
N PHE A 119 -4.64 10.61 1.16
CA PHE A 119 -5.68 10.96 0.20
C PHE A 119 -6.52 9.72 -0.16
N PRO A 120 -7.78 9.89 -0.57
CA PRO A 120 -8.53 8.79 -1.17
C PRO A 120 -7.77 8.17 -2.35
N ALA A 121 -7.52 6.87 -2.32
CA ALA A 121 -6.75 6.21 -3.39
C ALA A 121 -7.50 6.24 -4.74
N ASN A 122 -8.83 6.45 -4.71
CA ASN A 122 -9.66 6.54 -5.91
C ASN A 122 -9.73 7.94 -6.51
N ASP A 123 -9.41 8.97 -5.72
CA ASP A 123 -9.50 10.39 -6.12
C ASP A 123 -8.29 11.17 -5.56
N PRO A 124 -7.06 10.83 -5.98
CA PRO A 124 -5.86 11.53 -5.57
C PRO A 124 -5.77 12.90 -6.27
N PRO A 125 -5.03 13.86 -5.69
CA PRO A 125 -4.69 15.12 -6.39
C PRO A 125 -3.82 14.83 -7.63
N ALA A 126 -3.56 15.85 -8.44
CA ALA A 126 -2.58 15.76 -9.52
C ALA A 126 -1.20 15.41 -8.97
N LEU A 127 -0.53 14.44 -9.58
CA LEU A 127 0.76 13.92 -9.15
C LEU A 127 1.89 14.39 -10.05
N ALA A 128 3.08 14.56 -9.46
CA ALA A 128 4.31 14.84 -10.18
C ALA A 128 4.77 13.64 -11.01
N PHE A 129 5.59 13.88 -12.02
CA PHE A 129 6.19 12.87 -12.88
C PHE A 129 5.13 11.96 -13.54
N ASP A 130 5.42 10.67 -13.60
CA ASP A 130 4.52 9.59 -14.02
C ASP A 130 3.87 8.86 -12.82
N HIS A 131 3.87 9.48 -11.62
CA HIS A 131 3.38 8.86 -10.39
C HIS A 131 1.90 8.46 -10.45
N ALA A 132 1.10 9.13 -11.29
CA ALA A 132 -0.27 8.71 -11.54
C ALA A 132 -0.35 7.32 -12.22
N GLU A 133 0.56 7.04 -13.17
CA GLU A 133 0.66 5.71 -13.81
C GLU A 133 1.12 4.64 -12.81
N ILE A 134 2.10 4.97 -11.96
CA ILE A 134 2.59 4.07 -10.91
C ILE A 134 1.46 3.73 -9.93
N LEU A 135 0.72 4.73 -9.45
CA LEU A 135 -0.43 4.53 -8.56
C LEU A 135 -1.53 3.67 -9.20
N GLN A 136 -1.84 3.91 -10.47
CA GLN A 136 -2.82 3.09 -11.21
C GLN A 136 -2.37 1.63 -11.29
N CYS A 137 -1.09 1.38 -11.58
CA CYS A 137 -0.52 0.03 -11.61
C CYS A 137 -0.59 -0.64 -10.22
N ALA A 138 -0.25 0.08 -9.16
CA ALA A 138 -0.33 -0.42 -7.80
C ALA A 138 -1.77 -0.75 -7.37
N ARG A 139 -2.75 0.06 -7.77
CA ARG A 139 -4.18 -0.23 -7.53
C ARG A 139 -4.63 -1.51 -8.24
N ALA A 140 -4.24 -1.70 -9.50
CA ALA A 140 -4.54 -2.93 -10.24
C ALA A 140 -3.91 -4.16 -9.53
N HIS A 141 -2.67 -4.02 -9.03
CA HIS A 141 -2.02 -5.04 -8.22
C HIS A 141 -2.79 -5.35 -6.92
N MET A 142 -3.28 -4.31 -6.21
CA MET A 142 -4.07 -4.49 -4.99
C MET A 142 -5.42 -5.19 -5.25
N ILE A 143 -6.09 -4.88 -6.35
CA ILE A 143 -7.33 -5.55 -6.77
C ILE A 143 -7.08 -7.05 -6.97
N GLU A 144 -6.01 -7.43 -7.63
CA GLU A 144 -5.64 -8.84 -7.80
C GLU A 144 -5.21 -9.47 -6.46
N ALA A 145 -4.42 -8.75 -5.67
CA ALA A 145 -3.93 -9.22 -4.39
C ALA A 145 -5.07 -9.51 -3.40
N VAL A 146 -6.06 -8.63 -3.27
CA VAL A 146 -7.17 -8.83 -2.34
C VAL A 146 -8.05 -10.02 -2.72
N ARG A 147 -8.11 -10.38 -3.99
CA ARG A 147 -8.85 -11.55 -4.49
C ARG A 147 -8.12 -12.88 -4.28
N THR A 148 -6.78 -12.86 -4.30
CA THR A 148 -5.95 -14.07 -4.36
C THR A 148 -5.05 -14.28 -3.16
N ARG A 149 -4.93 -13.28 -2.28
CA ARG A 149 -4.09 -13.30 -1.07
C ARG A 149 -4.82 -12.62 0.10
N PRO A 150 -4.52 -12.99 1.35
CA PRO A 150 -5.17 -12.41 2.53
C PRO A 150 -4.64 -11.02 2.92
N VAL A 151 -4.20 -10.21 1.96
CA VAL A 151 -3.59 -8.88 2.20
C VAL A 151 -4.53 -7.89 2.87
N GLY A 152 -5.86 -8.07 2.74
CA GLY A 152 -6.84 -7.23 3.42
C GLY A 152 -6.76 -7.31 4.94
N PHE A 153 -6.27 -8.42 5.51
CA PHE A 153 -6.13 -8.56 6.96
C PHE A 153 -4.96 -7.74 7.52
N ASP A 154 -3.97 -7.39 6.69
CA ASP A 154 -2.85 -6.55 7.08
C ASP A 154 -3.25 -5.07 7.22
N LEU A 155 -4.35 -4.66 6.60
CA LEU A 155 -4.90 -3.30 6.66
C LEU A 155 -5.94 -3.10 7.79
N LEU A 156 -6.49 -4.19 8.34
CA LEU A 156 -7.48 -4.14 9.42
C LEU A 156 -6.82 -4.19 10.80
N PRO A 157 -7.49 -3.71 11.86
CA PRO A 157 -7.13 -4.01 13.25
C PRO A 157 -6.98 -5.51 13.47
N SER A 158 -6.24 -5.92 14.52
CA SER A 158 -6.05 -7.34 14.87
C SER A 158 -7.37 -8.07 15.13
N GLU A 159 -8.39 -7.33 15.56
CA GLU A 159 -9.76 -7.79 15.76
C GLU A 159 -10.69 -6.93 14.90
N PHE A 160 -11.50 -7.55 14.09
CA PHE A 160 -12.37 -6.87 13.11
C PHE A 160 -13.68 -7.64 12.94
N SER A 161 -14.71 -6.95 12.48
CA SER A 161 -15.96 -7.61 12.07
C SER A 161 -15.90 -8.07 10.61
N GLN A 162 -16.70 -9.07 10.24
CA GLN A 162 -16.85 -9.45 8.83
C GLN A 162 -17.36 -8.31 7.95
N THR A 163 -18.04 -7.33 8.56
CA THR A 163 -18.50 -6.12 7.86
C THR A 163 -17.32 -5.19 7.53
N ASP A 164 -16.36 -5.05 8.44
CA ASP A 164 -15.16 -4.23 8.18
C ASP A 164 -14.33 -4.83 7.05
N LEU A 165 -14.14 -6.15 7.08
CA LEU A 165 -13.45 -6.85 5.99
C LEU A 165 -14.18 -6.70 4.66
N GLN A 166 -15.53 -6.81 4.64
CA GLN A 166 -16.32 -6.59 3.43
C GLN A 166 -16.12 -5.18 2.88
N LYS A 167 -16.25 -4.16 3.72
CA LYS A 167 -16.05 -2.76 3.33
C LYS A 167 -14.64 -2.48 2.80
N LEU A 168 -13.62 -3.09 3.43
CA LEU A 168 -12.25 -2.99 2.93
C LEU A 168 -12.14 -3.57 1.51
N VAL A 169 -12.65 -4.79 1.31
CA VAL A 169 -12.62 -5.44 -0.01
C VAL A 169 -13.38 -4.61 -1.04
N GLU A 170 -14.58 -4.12 -0.71
CA GLU A 170 -15.38 -3.22 -1.56
C GLU A 170 -14.62 -1.92 -1.91
N SER A 171 -13.94 -1.33 -0.94
CA SER A 171 -13.13 -0.12 -1.15
C SER A 171 -11.94 -0.35 -2.09
N VAL A 172 -11.29 -1.52 -2.03
CA VAL A 172 -10.22 -1.90 -2.94
C VAL A 172 -10.75 -2.20 -4.34
N LEU A 173 -11.86 -2.94 -4.44
CA LEU A 173 -12.45 -3.34 -5.72
C LEU A 173 -13.17 -2.18 -6.43
N GLY A 174 -13.65 -1.18 -5.68
CA GLY A 174 -14.49 -0.10 -6.20
C GLY A 174 -15.91 -0.55 -6.55
N GLU A 175 -16.37 -1.66 -6.01
CA GLU A 175 -17.71 -2.24 -6.24
C GLU A 175 -18.33 -2.78 -4.95
N GLU A 176 -19.65 -2.73 -4.85
CA GLU A 176 -20.40 -3.33 -3.73
C GLU A 176 -20.50 -4.85 -3.89
N LEU A 177 -20.34 -5.58 -2.80
CA LEU A 177 -20.44 -7.03 -2.76
C LEU A 177 -21.74 -7.49 -2.08
N ASP A 178 -22.36 -8.54 -2.61
CA ASP A 178 -23.49 -9.16 -1.93
C ASP A 178 -23.07 -9.73 -0.57
N LYS A 179 -23.62 -9.17 0.49
CA LYS A 179 -23.27 -9.47 1.88
C LYS A 179 -23.40 -10.94 2.25
N ARG A 180 -24.45 -11.63 1.71
CA ARG A 180 -24.70 -13.03 2.02
C ARG A 180 -23.67 -13.93 1.35
N ASN A 181 -23.39 -13.66 0.08
CA ASN A 181 -22.42 -14.44 -0.69
C ASN A 181 -21.00 -14.23 -0.15
N PHE A 182 -20.64 -12.98 0.17
CA PHE A 182 -19.34 -12.66 0.78
C PHE A 182 -19.13 -13.41 2.11
N ARG A 183 -20.11 -13.38 3.03
CA ARG A 183 -20.05 -14.10 4.31
C ARG A 183 -19.95 -15.61 4.12
N LYS A 184 -20.73 -16.18 3.19
CA LYS A 184 -20.66 -17.61 2.87
C LYS A 184 -19.26 -17.97 2.36
N LYS A 185 -18.68 -17.11 1.52
CA LYS A 185 -17.33 -17.29 1.00
C LYS A 185 -16.29 -17.25 2.12
N LEU A 186 -16.33 -16.25 3.00
CA LEU A 186 -15.43 -16.15 4.16
C LEU A 186 -15.50 -17.38 5.05
N GLN A 187 -16.71 -17.87 5.34
CA GLN A 187 -16.89 -19.09 6.13
C GLN A 187 -16.26 -20.30 5.45
N SER A 188 -16.36 -20.41 4.13
CA SER A 188 -15.76 -21.53 3.39
C SER A 188 -14.23 -21.52 3.35
N LEU A 189 -13.60 -20.37 3.62
CA LEU A 189 -12.14 -20.27 3.70
C LEU A 189 -11.60 -20.81 5.04
N ASP A 190 -12.42 -20.83 6.08
CA ASP A 190 -12.08 -21.29 7.44
C ASP A 190 -10.82 -20.61 8.03
N LEU A 191 -10.68 -19.31 7.77
CA LEU A 191 -9.50 -18.51 8.15
C LEU A 191 -9.80 -17.49 9.27
N LEU A 192 -11.06 -17.45 9.77
CA LEU A 192 -11.49 -16.52 10.79
C LEU A 192 -11.80 -17.23 12.11
N VAL A 193 -11.10 -16.85 13.17
CA VAL A 193 -11.34 -17.33 14.53
C VAL A 193 -12.18 -16.29 15.28
N PRO A 194 -13.36 -16.66 15.82
CA PRO A 194 -14.14 -15.75 16.66
C PRO A 194 -13.39 -15.47 17.96
N THR A 195 -13.36 -14.21 18.37
CA THR A 195 -12.69 -13.77 19.62
C THR A 195 -13.56 -13.94 20.85
N GLY A 196 -14.87 -14.05 20.67
CA GLY A 196 -15.86 -13.96 21.74
C GLY A 196 -16.29 -12.53 22.04
N GLU A 197 -15.58 -11.54 21.52
CA GLU A 197 -15.86 -10.12 21.71
C GLU A 197 -16.81 -9.57 20.63
N TYR A 198 -17.38 -8.40 20.89
CA TYR A 198 -18.32 -7.71 20.02
C TYR A 198 -17.92 -6.24 19.88
N GLU A 199 -18.31 -5.62 18.78
CA GLU A 199 -18.15 -4.17 18.57
C GLU A 199 -18.74 -3.39 19.77
N THR A 200 -18.09 -2.33 20.19
CA THR A 200 -18.55 -1.42 21.23
C THR A 200 -18.87 -0.03 20.67
N GLY A 201 -19.76 0.72 21.34
CA GLY A 201 -20.06 2.11 20.95
C GLY A 201 -20.85 2.27 19.65
N VAL A 202 -21.41 1.19 19.10
CA VAL A 202 -22.20 1.25 17.85
C VAL A 202 -23.70 1.39 18.16
N PRO A 203 -24.46 2.23 17.41
CA PRO A 203 -25.90 2.44 17.61
C PRO A 203 -26.77 1.28 17.11
N ARG A 204 -26.19 0.31 16.44
CA ARG A 204 -26.82 -0.90 15.88
C ARG A 204 -26.49 -2.14 16.71
N ARG A 205 -27.09 -3.30 16.35
CA ARG A 205 -26.68 -4.58 16.96
C ARG A 205 -25.18 -4.79 16.72
N ALA A 206 -24.44 -4.92 17.81
CA ALA A 206 -22.99 -5.16 17.78
C ALA A 206 -22.64 -6.41 16.97
N ALA A 207 -21.68 -6.31 16.09
CA ALA A 207 -21.16 -7.44 15.32
C ALA A 207 -20.09 -8.17 16.13
N GLN A 208 -20.02 -9.49 15.96
CA GLN A 208 -18.96 -10.31 16.53
C GLN A 208 -17.62 -9.98 15.89
N LEU A 209 -16.55 -9.95 16.70
CA LEU A 209 -15.19 -9.75 16.27
C LEU A 209 -14.48 -11.07 15.99
N PHE A 210 -13.58 -11.02 15.01
CA PHE A 210 -12.79 -12.14 14.52
C PHE A 210 -11.32 -11.75 14.42
N ARG A 211 -10.45 -12.74 14.46
CA ARG A 211 -9.02 -12.64 14.09
C ARG A 211 -8.72 -13.51 12.88
N PHE A 212 -7.76 -13.10 12.09
CA PHE A 212 -7.21 -13.92 11.01
C PHE A 212 -6.28 -15.00 11.59
N ASP A 213 -6.52 -16.28 11.23
CA ASP A 213 -5.65 -17.39 11.60
C ASP A 213 -4.48 -17.57 10.61
N ALA A 214 -3.46 -16.75 10.76
CA ALA A 214 -2.26 -16.80 9.94
C ALA A 214 -1.49 -18.14 10.07
N ALA A 215 -1.61 -18.84 11.20
CA ALA A 215 -0.95 -20.12 11.40
C ALA A 215 -1.66 -21.22 10.62
N HIS A 216 -2.98 -21.23 10.65
CA HIS A 216 -3.80 -22.14 9.84
C HIS A 216 -3.61 -21.88 8.35
N TYR A 217 -3.68 -20.61 7.91
CA TYR A 217 -3.43 -20.22 6.52
C TYR A 217 -2.09 -20.76 6.00
N ARG A 218 -1.00 -20.61 6.78
CA ARG A 218 0.32 -21.14 6.40
C ARG A 218 0.35 -22.67 6.28
N ARG A 219 -0.45 -23.39 7.06
CA ARG A 219 -0.59 -24.86 6.92
C ARG A 219 -1.32 -25.20 5.63
N LEU A 220 -2.46 -24.54 5.38
CA LEU A 220 -3.25 -24.75 4.18
C LEU A 220 -2.47 -24.48 2.89
N LEU A 221 -1.62 -23.44 2.87
CA LEU A 221 -0.77 -23.16 1.72
C LEU A 221 0.17 -24.33 1.38
N LYS A 222 0.72 -25.02 2.40
CA LYS A 222 1.58 -26.22 2.18
C LYS A 222 0.79 -27.40 1.61
N GLU A 223 -0.53 -27.43 1.80
CA GLU A 223 -1.45 -28.44 1.29
C GLU A 223 -2.04 -28.06 -0.08
N GLY A 224 -1.58 -26.94 -0.69
CA GLY A 224 -2.03 -26.49 -2.01
C GLY A 224 -3.29 -25.64 -1.99
N PHE A 225 -3.68 -25.10 -0.84
CA PHE A 225 -4.82 -24.20 -0.73
C PHE A 225 -4.62 -22.94 -1.58
N GLN A 226 -5.68 -22.51 -2.26
CA GLN A 226 -5.73 -21.27 -3.00
C GLN A 226 -6.75 -20.33 -2.36
N PHE A 227 -6.24 -19.21 -1.85
CA PHE A 227 -7.10 -18.14 -1.36
C PHE A 227 -7.84 -17.50 -2.54
N ARG A 228 -9.17 -17.40 -2.43
CA ARG A 228 -10.01 -16.66 -3.39
C ARG A 228 -11.21 -16.08 -2.64
N ILE A 229 -11.38 -14.79 -2.71
CA ILE A 229 -12.50 -14.08 -2.09
C ILE A 229 -13.40 -13.44 -3.15
#